data_aa3815d966a058ac269daa3051f19047
#
_entry.id   aa3815d966a058ac269daa3051f19047
#
_cell.length_a   1.000
_cell.length_b   1.000
_cell.length_c   1.000
_cell.angle_alpha   90.00
_cell.angle_beta   90.00
_cell.angle_gamma   90.00
#
_symmetry.space_group_name_H-M   'P 1'
#
loop_
_entity.id
_entity.type
_entity.pdbx_description
1 polymer ?
#
loop_
_entity_poly.entity_id
_entity_poly.type
_entity_poly.pdbx_seq_one_letter_code
_entity_poly.pdbx_strand_id
1 'polypeptide(L)'
;ADGICWTFSPMVDVSRDPRWGRVSEGNGEDPFLGAEIARAMVRGYQGKDMSSNDEIMACVKHFALYGASEAGRDYNTVDMSHQRMFNEYMLPYQAAVEEGVGSVMASFNEVDGVPATGNKWLMTDVLRKQWNFDGFVVTDYTGITEMTDHGMGDTQTVAALALNAGVDMDMVSDAFTSTLKKSLEEGKVSVKAVDAACRRILEAKYKLGLFDNPYKYCDITRPKKQIFTKEHRAIARKTASESFVLLKNENSVLPLAKKGTIAVVGPLADSRSNMPGTWSVAAVMNKYPSLIEGLKEVVGGKAKILTAKGSNLMSDAEYEERATMFGRTLHRDNRTDKELLDEVLAVAAKSDVIVAALGESSEMSGESSCRTDLEMPDTQRALLQELLKTGKPVVLVLFTGRPLVLNWEQENVPAILNVWFGGSEAALAIGDVLFGNVNPSGKLTATFPKSVGQIPLFYNHKNTGRPLPQGAWFQKFRSNYLDVDNEPLYPFGYGLSYTTFSYSDITLDKSSMNINGEITATVTVTNTGKYDGSEVVQLYIRDLIGSVTRPVKELKGFEKIFLKAGESKQVSFKLTADML
;
A
#
# COMPACT_ATOMS: atom_id res chain seq x y z
N ALA A 1 9.75 -9.86 -23.81
CA ALA A 1 9.48 -9.62 -25.22
C ALA A 1 9.45 -8.12 -25.53
N ASP A 2 8.93 -7.33 -24.62
CA ASP A 2 8.66 -5.89 -24.84
C ASP A 2 9.90 -5.01 -24.64
N GLY A 3 11.04 -5.58 -24.26
CA GLY A 3 12.30 -4.87 -24.08
C GLY A 3 12.35 -3.96 -22.87
N ILE A 4 11.48 -4.16 -21.89
CA ILE A 4 11.46 -3.35 -20.66
C ILE A 4 12.71 -3.65 -19.83
N CYS A 5 13.48 -2.61 -19.56
CA CYS A 5 14.70 -2.67 -18.75
C CYS A 5 14.69 -1.69 -17.55
N TRP A 6 13.61 -0.94 -17.39
CA TRP A 6 13.40 0.06 -16.34
C TRP A 6 11.93 0.07 -15.90
N THR A 7 11.69 0.14 -14.59
CA THR A 7 10.35 0.17 -14.01
C THR A 7 10.15 1.40 -13.11
N PHE A 8 8.93 1.93 -13.03
CA PHE A 8 8.56 3.03 -12.14
C PHE A 8 8.11 2.52 -10.77
N SER A 9 9.00 1.76 -10.12
CA SER A 9 8.79 1.12 -8.83
C SER A 9 10.14 0.98 -8.10
N PRO A 10 10.18 1.08 -6.76
CA PRO A 10 9.05 1.12 -5.81
C PRO A 10 8.42 2.50 -5.63
N MET A 11 7.11 2.51 -5.33
CA MET A 11 6.42 3.64 -4.76
C MET A 11 6.56 3.55 -3.23
N VAL A 12 7.11 4.59 -2.60
CA VAL A 12 7.50 4.56 -1.18
C VAL A 12 6.94 5.72 -0.35
N ASP A 13 5.98 6.44 -0.90
CA ASP A 13 5.33 7.55 -0.21
C ASP A 13 4.68 7.09 1.10
N VAL A 14 5.10 7.68 2.22
CA VAL A 14 4.42 7.48 3.51
C VAL A 14 3.08 8.17 3.45
N SER A 15 2.00 7.43 3.67
CA SER A 15 0.63 7.94 3.58
C SER A 15 -0.11 7.80 4.90
N ARG A 16 -0.64 8.92 5.41
CA ARG A 16 -1.37 9.01 6.68
C ARG A 16 -2.80 9.53 6.53
N ASP A 17 -3.19 9.79 5.29
CA ASP A 17 -4.55 10.22 4.95
C ASP A 17 -5.18 9.21 4.00
N PRO A 18 -6.07 8.34 4.49
CA PRO A 18 -6.70 7.33 3.66
C PRO A 18 -7.69 7.89 2.63
N ARG A 19 -7.96 9.20 2.64
CA ARG A 19 -8.73 9.85 1.56
C ARG A 19 -7.93 9.90 0.26
N TRP A 20 -6.61 9.90 0.32
CA TRP A 20 -5.74 9.84 -0.85
C TRP A 20 -5.86 8.49 -1.56
N GLY A 21 -6.12 8.51 -2.88
CA GLY A 21 -6.34 7.29 -3.66
C GLY A 21 -5.11 6.40 -3.75
N ARG A 22 -3.93 7.00 -3.82
CA ARG A 22 -2.66 6.30 -4.02
C ARG A 22 -2.13 5.59 -2.77
N VAL A 23 -2.83 5.66 -1.63
CA VAL A 23 -2.56 4.77 -0.48
C VAL A 23 -2.45 3.31 -0.91
N SER A 24 -3.25 2.89 -1.91
CA SER A 24 -3.25 1.53 -2.47
C SER A 24 -1.95 1.13 -3.18
N GLU A 25 -1.08 2.08 -3.53
CA GLU A 25 0.19 1.82 -4.21
C GLU A 25 1.37 1.70 -3.24
N GLY A 26 1.22 2.24 -2.03
CA GLY A 26 2.29 2.41 -1.05
C GLY A 26 2.34 1.35 0.04
N ASN A 27 3.27 1.57 0.96
CA ASN A 27 3.59 0.64 2.05
C ASN A 27 2.90 1.01 3.38
N GLY A 28 2.01 2.02 3.36
CA GLY A 28 1.26 2.48 4.52
C GLY A 28 1.85 3.70 5.23
N GLU A 29 1.65 3.80 6.54
CA GLU A 29 1.88 5.03 7.34
C GLU A 29 3.24 5.08 8.03
N ASP A 30 3.98 3.95 8.08
CA ASP A 30 5.20 3.84 8.87
C ASP A 30 6.47 3.99 8.02
N PRO A 31 7.36 4.95 8.35
CA PRO A 31 8.57 5.20 7.59
C PRO A 31 9.62 4.09 7.70
N PHE A 32 9.71 3.38 8.84
CA PHE A 32 10.67 2.29 9.00
C PHE A 32 10.27 1.07 8.16
N LEU A 33 8.99 0.66 8.23
CA LEU A 33 8.48 -0.42 7.38
C LEU A 33 8.62 -0.07 5.89
N GLY A 34 8.29 1.18 5.52
CA GLY A 34 8.46 1.69 4.16
C GLY A 34 9.91 1.61 3.68
N ALA A 35 10.87 1.94 4.55
CA ALA A 35 12.31 1.85 4.26
C ALA A 35 12.77 0.40 4.02
N GLU A 36 12.35 -0.54 4.87
CA GLU A 36 12.70 -1.96 4.72
C GLU A 36 12.12 -2.57 3.44
N ILE A 37 10.88 -2.21 3.10
CA ILE A 37 10.25 -2.63 1.84
C ILE A 37 10.95 -1.99 0.64
N ALA A 38 11.30 -0.70 0.71
CA ALA A 38 12.05 0.00 -0.35
C ALA A 38 13.38 -0.70 -0.66
N ARG A 39 14.18 -1.02 0.37
CA ARG A 39 15.43 -1.79 0.22
C ARG A 39 15.17 -3.15 -0.43
N ALA A 40 14.18 -3.90 0.07
CA ALA A 40 13.85 -5.22 -0.45
C ALA A 40 13.42 -5.18 -1.93
N MET A 41 12.62 -4.18 -2.32
CA MET A 41 12.15 -4.02 -3.70
C MET A 41 13.28 -3.60 -4.64
N VAL A 42 14.14 -2.65 -4.24
CA VAL A 42 15.30 -2.26 -5.06
C VAL A 42 16.22 -3.47 -5.29
N ARG A 43 16.55 -4.23 -4.24
CA ARG A 43 17.34 -5.47 -4.38
C ARG A 43 16.65 -6.49 -5.29
N GLY A 44 15.32 -6.62 -5.16
CA GLY A 44 14.54 -7.58 -5.94
C GLY A 44 14.47 -7.24 -7.43
N TYR A 45 14.40 -5.95 -7.78
CA TYR A 45 14.39 -5.50 -9.16
C TYR A 45 15.77 -5.51 -9.80
N GLN A 46 16.78 -4.95 -9.12
CA GLN A 46 18.10 -4.71 -9.68
C GLN A 46 19.07 -5.88 -9.51
N GLY A 47 18.73 -6.83 -8.61
CA GLY A 47 19.56 -8.00 -8.34
C GLY A 47 21.00 -7.62 -7.96
N LYS A 48 21.95 -8.42 -8.45
CA LYS A 48 23.38 -8.18 -8.22
C LYS A 48 24.08 -7.48 -9.40
N ASP A 49 23.49 -7.57 -10.58
CA ASP A 49 24.08 -7.05 -11.82
C ASP A 49 22.96 -6.61 -12.78
N MET A 50 22.70 -5.31 -12.83
CA MET A 50 21.70 -4.73 -13.73
C MET A 50 21.98 -4.99 -15.22
N SER A 51 23.18 -5.45 -15.58
CA SER A 51 23.47 -5.88 -16.95
C SER A 51 22.90 -7.27 -17.28
N SER A 52 22.39 -8.01 -16.31
CA SER A 52 21.63 -9.25 -16.56
C SER A 52 20.30 -8.95 -17.26
N ASN A 53 19.83 -9.82 -18.14
CA ASN A 53 18.53 -9.66 -18.79
C ASN A 53 17.36 -10.20 -17.94
N ASP A 54 17.63 -10.69 -16.74
CA ASP A 54 16.65 -11.09 -15.73
C ASP A 54 16.42 -10.01 -14.67
N GLU A 55 17.24 -8.96 -14.68
CA GLU A 55 17.15 -7.81 -13.78
C GLU A 55 16.54 -6.60 -14.49
N ILE A 56 16.03 -5.64 -13.72
CA ILE A 56 15.42 -4.41 -14.23
C ILE A 56 15.79 -3.23 -13.32
N MET A 57 16.13 -2.10 -13.90
CA MET A 57 16.42 -0.89 -13.12
C MET A 57 15.19 -0.40 -12.39
N ALA A 58 15.31 -0.14 -11.09
CA ALA A 58 14.28 0.43 -10.25
C ALA A 58 14.23 1.97 -10.36
N CYS A 59 13.05 2.54 -10.05
CA CYS A 59 12.83 3.97 -9.94
C CYS A 59 12.03 4.24 -8.67
N VAL A 60 12.66 4.79 -7.64
CA VAL A 60 11.94 5.17 -6.43
C VAL A 60 11.08 6.41 -6.68
N LYS A 61 9.84 6.38 -6.21
CA LYS A 61 8.85 7.45 -6.43
C LYS A 61 7.93 7.63 -5.24
N HIS A 62 7.31 8.80 -5.10
CA HIS A 62 7.48 10.06 -5.86
C HIS A 62 8.26 11.05 -4.99
N PHE A 63 9.45 11.44 -5.41
CA PHE A 63 10.36 12.24 -4.60
C PHE A 63 10.04 13.74 -4.70
N ALA A 64 9.44 14.37 -3.62
CA ALA A 64 9.20 13.71 -2.36
C ALA A 64 7.88 14.17 -1.72
N LEU A 65 7.46 13.45 -0.66
CA LEU A 65 6.37 13.82 0.25
C LEU A 65 4.95 13.71 -0.34
N TYR A 66 4.76 13.14 -1.50
CA TYR A 66 3.49 13.13 -2.21
C TYR A 66 2.34 12.49 -1.40
N GLY A 67 2.64 11.50 -0.55
CA GLY A 67 1.67 10.89 0.37
C GLY A 67 1.15 11.80 1.49
N ALA A 68 1.66 13.04 1.60
CA ALA A 68 1.24 14.03 2.59
C ALA A 68 0.38 15.15 2.01
N SER A 69 -0.19 14.96 0.82
CA SER A 69 -1.06 15.94 0.15
C SER A 69 -2.20 16.41 1.05
N GLU A 70 -2.40 17.72 1.15
CA GLU A 70 -3.44 18.31 1.99
C GLU A 70 -4.83 17.80 1.63
N ALA A 71 -5.63 17.51 2.67
CA ALA A 71 -6.98 16.92 2.58
C ALA A 71 -7.03 15.55 1.87
N GLY A 72 -5.90 14.85 1.73
CA GLY A 72 -5.82 13.60 0.99
C GLY A 72 -6.21 13.74 -0.49
N ARG A 73 -6.11 14.94 -1.05
CA ARG A 73 -6.47 15.21 -2.43
C ARG A 73 -5.24 15.10 -3.32
N ASP A 74 -5.33 14.28 -4.35
CA ASP A 74 -4.23 14.06 -5.29
C ASP A 74 -3.78 15.37 -5.95
N TYR A 75 -2.50 15.49 -6.26
CA TYR A 75 -1.87 16.67 -6.85
C TYR A 75 -1.94 17.95 -6.00
N ASN A 76 -2.33 17.85 -4.74
CA ASN A 76 -2.49 19.02 -3.87
C ASN A 76 -1.18 19.38 -3.16
N THR A 77 -1.16 20.58 -2.59
CA THR A 77 -0.08 21.17 -1.80
C THR A 77 0.39 20.24 -0.69
N VAL A 78 1.70 20.27 -0.44
CA VAL A 78 2.33 19.66 0.75
C VAL A 78 3.09 20.74 1.52
N ASP A 79 2.77 20.90 2.80
CA ASP A 79 3.47 21.80 3.71
C ASP A 79 3.81 21.12 5.02
N MET A 80 5.09 21.14 5.39
CA MET A 80 5.57 20.63 6.67
C MET A 80 6.97 21.16 7.01
N SER A 81 7.32 21.16 8.30
CA SER A 81 8.68 21.50 8.72
C SER A 81 9.71 20.46 8.24
N HIS A 82 10.96 20.89 8.01
CA HIS A 82 12.08 19.99 7.68
C HIS A 82 12.26 18.90 8.74
N GLN A 83 12.06 19.22 10.03
CA GLN A 83 12.14 18.21 11.10
C GLN A 83 11.11 17.08 10.89
N ARG A 84 9.86 17.42 10.56
CA ARG A 84 8.83 16.42 10.26
C ARG A 84 9.14 15.66 8.98
N MET A 85 9.61 16.38 7.97
CA MET A 85 10.00 15.80 6.67
C MET A 85 11.02 14.67 6.84
N PHE A 86 12.15 14.95 7.47
CA PHE A 86 13.22 13.96 7.64
C PHE A 86 12.87 12.83 8.60
N ASN A 87 12.18 13.12 9.70
CA ASN A 87 11.87 12.09 10.68
C ASN A 87 10.70 11.18 10.29
N GLU A 88 9.78 11.65 9.44
CA GLU A 88 8.49 10.98 9.24
C GLU A 88 8.20 10.58 7.80
N TYR A 89 8.90 11.15 6.80
CA TYR A 89 8.55 10.93 5.39
C TYR A 89 9.73 10.57 4.48
N MET A 90 10.94 11.08 4.77
CA MET A 90 12.07 10.95 3.84
C MET A 90 12.82 9.61 3.94
N LEU A 91 12.66 8.89 5.05
CA LEU A 91 13.42 7.65 5.33
C LEU A 91 13.26 6.58 4.23
N PRO A 92 12.07 6.29 3.66
CA PRO A 92 11.96 5.28 2.61
C PRO A 92 12.71 5.63 1.31
N TYR A 93 12.73 6.92 0.94
CA TYR A 93 13.50 7.37 -0.24
C TYR A 93 15.00 7.26 0.01
N GLN A 94 15.46 7.70 1.19
CA GLN A 94 16.86 7.57 1.58
C GLN A 94 17.29 6.11 1.56
N ALA A 95 16.49 5.21 2.11
CA ALA A 95 16.73 3.78 2.12
C ALA A 95 16.87 3.18 0.71
N ALA A 96 16.05 3.63 -0.25
CA ALA A 96 16.18 3.21 -1.64
C ALA A 96 17.47 3.73 -2.29
N VAL A 97 17.88 4.97 -1.97
CA VAL A 97 19.14 5.55 -2.46
C VAL A 97 20.34 4.79 -1.87
N GLU A 98 20.34 4.52 -0.57
CA GLU A 98 21.37 3.73 0.10
C GLU A 98 21.51 2.30 -0.46
N GLU A 99 20.41 1.72 -0.92
CA GLU A 99 20.38 0.41 -1.58
C GLU A 99 20.84 0.48 -3.05
N GLY A 100 21.14 1.67 -3.58
CA GLY A 100 21.68 1.86 -4.92
C GLY A 100 20.63 1.89 -6.04
N VAL A 101 19.43 2.43 -5.77
CA VAL A 101 18.40 2.61 -6.81
C VAL A 101 18.94 3.38 -8.02
N GLY A 102 18.67 2.90 -9.25
CA GLY A 102 19.22 3.48 -10.47
C GLY A 102 18.59 4.80 -10.91
N SER A 103 17.35 5.08 -10.47
CA SER A 103 16.65 6.31 -10.83
C SER A 103 15.67 6.77 -9.74
N VAL A 104 15.33 8.05 -9.78
CA VAL A 104 14.36 8.71 -8.90
C VAL A 104 13.35 9.47 -9.75
N MET A 105 12.08 9.39 -9.43
CA MET A 105 11.01 10.17 -10.06
C MET A 105 10.61 11.33 -9.16
N ALA A 106 10.68 12.57 -9.68
CA ALA A 106 10.22 13.76 -8.99
C ALA A 106 8.69 13.73 -8.81
N SER A 107 8.20 14.19 -7.65
CA SER A 107 6.76 14.28 -7.38
C SER A 107 6.11 15.51 -8.04
N PHE A 108 4.78 15.49 -8.13
CA PHE A 108 3.97 16.59 -8.66
C PHE A 108 3.89 17.79 -7.72
N ASN A 109 3.81 17.53 -6.42
CA ASN A 109 3.58 18.54 -5.39
C ASN A 109 4.77 19.47 -5.18
N GLU A 110 4.52 20.62 -4.62
CA GLU A 110 5.56 21.48 -4.08
C GLU A 110 6.09 20.96 -2.74
N VAL A 111 7.34 21.26 -2.47
CA VAL A 111 8.02 21.07 -1.20
C VAL A 111 8.59 22.41 -0.77
N ASP A 112 8.18 22.89 0.41
CA ASP A 112 8.58 24.21 0.92
C ASP A 112 8.24 25.35 -0.05
N GLY A 113 7.05 25.25 -0.69
CA GLY A 113 6.52 26.23 -1.65
C GLY A 113 7.15 26.20 -3.05
N VAL A 114 8.02 25.22 -3.35
CA VAL A 114 8.64 25.06 -4.68
C VAL A 114 8.27 23.69 -5.24
N PRO A 115 7.67 23.61 -6.46
CA PRO A 115 7.40 22.32 -7.10
C PRO A 115 8.63 21.42 -7.10
N ALA A 116 8.45 20.16 -6.68
CA ALA A 116 9.57 19.24 -6.50
C ALA A 116 10.47 19.14 -7.73
N THR A 117 9.90 19.13 -8.94
CA THR A 117 10.61 19.11 -10.21
C THR A 117 11.55 20.32 -10.40
N GLY A 118 11.21 21.50 -9.85
CA GLY A 118 12.04 22.72 -9.91
C GLY A 118 12.83 22.99 -8.63
N ASN A 119 12.74 22.13 -7.63
CA ASN A 119 13.31 22.36 -6.29
C ASN A 119 14.78 21.94 -6.21
N LYS A 120 15.69 22.91 -6.38
CA LYS A 120 17.14 22.67 -6.33
C LYS A 120 17.61 22.13 -4.98
N TRP A 121 17.04 22.62 -3.87
CA TRP A 121 17.41 22.12 -2.54
C TRP A 121 17.09 20.63 -2.44
N LEU A 122 15.88 20.22 -2.84
CA LEU A 122 15.47 18.82 -2.81
C LEU A 122 16.31 17.94 -3.76
N MET A 123 16.41 18.32 -5.04
CA MET A 123 17.04 17.48 -6.09
C MET A 123 18.56 17.50 -6.06
N THR A 124 19.16 18.61 -5.66
CA THR A 124 20.64 18.73 -5.65
C THR A 124 21.21 18.64 -4.24
N ASP A 125 20.72 19.44 -3.28
CA ASP A 125 21.38 19.53 -1.99
C ASP A 125 21.07 18.31 -1.11
N VAL A 126 19.81 17.86 -1.06
CA VAL A 126 19.42 16.65 -0.32
C VAL A 126 19.82 15.39 -1.11
N LEU A 127 19.20 15.18 -2.28
CA LEU A 127 19.33 13.92 -3.01
C LEU A 127 20.77 13.63 -3.43
N ARG A 128 21.44 14.58 -4.09
CA ARG A 128 22.77 14.33 -4.65
C ARG A 128 23.93 14.58 -3.70
N LYS A 129 23.88 15.68 -2.91
CA LYS A 129 25.00 16.02 -2.04
C LYS A 129 24.93 15.33 -0.68
N GLN A 130 23.76 15.33 -0.04
CA GLN A 130 23.60 14.74 1.29
C GLN A 130 23.52 13.21 1.22
N TRP A 131 22.76 12.65 0.27
CA TRP A 131 22.59 11.20 0.13
C TRP A 131 23.49 10.56 -0.91
N ASN A 132 24.32 11.33 -1.63
CA ASN A 132 25.26 10.86 -2.65
C ASN A 132 24.60 10.07 -3.80
N PHE A 133 23.37 10.42 -4.19
CA PHE A 133 22.70 9.76 -5.30
C PHE A 133 23.43 10.02 -6.63
N ASP A 134 23.85 8.96 -7.31
CA ASP A 134 24.61 8.99 -8.56
C ASP A 134 23.78 8.66 -9.81
N GLY A 135 22.55 8.14 -9.63
CA GLY A 135 21.61 7.83 -10.72
C GLY A 135 21.00 9.07 -11.39
N PHE A 136 20.02 8.86 -12.24
CA PHE A 136 19.31 9.96 -12.91
C PHE A 136 17.94 10.24 -12.28
N VAL A 137 17.50 11.49 -12.42
CA VAL A 137 16.17 11.96 -12.00
C VAL A 137 15.29 12.14 -13.24
N VAL A 138 14.13 11.49 -13.25
CA VAL A 138 13.06 11.70 -14.22
C VAL A 138 11.92 12.48 -13.57
N THR A 139 11.19 13.31 -14.34
CA THR A 139 9.95 13.90 -13.85
C THR A 139 8.85 12.85 -13.76
N ASP A 140 7.76 13.14 -13.06
CA ASP A 140 6.50 12.46 -13.32
C ASP A 140 5.89 12.95 -14.64
N TYR A 141 4.76 12.38 -15.04
CA TYR A 141 4.08 12.67 -16.32
C TYR A 141 3.77 14.16 -16.43
N THR A 142 4.28 14.83 -17.47
CA THR A 142 4.13 16.29 -17.71
C THR A 142 4.69 17.21 -16.62
N GLY A 143 5.45 16.72 -15.64
CA GLY A 143 5.83 17.46 -14.43
C GLY A 143 6.65 18.74 -14.67
N ILE A 144 7.30 18.94 -15.84
CA ILE A 144 7.93 20.23 -16.17
C ILE A 144 6.86 21.24 -16.56
N THR A 145 5.96 20.90 -17.51
CA THR A 145 4.96 21.86 -17.99
C THR A 145 3.93 22.22 -16.93
N GLU A 146 3.64 21.33 -15.99
CA GLU A 146 2.76 21.62 -14.85
C GLU A 146 3.28 22.75 -13.95
N MET A 147 4.58 22.99 -13.92
CA MET A 147 5.13 24.14 -13.18
C MET A 147 4.66 25.48 -13.76
N THR A 148 4.13 25.55 -14.99
CA THR A 148 3.49 26.76 -15.55
C THR A 148 2.21 27.07 -14.79
N ASP A 149 1.42 26.07 -14.43
CA ASP A 149 0.17 26.21 -13.65
C ASP A 149 0.46 26.55 -12.18
N HIS A 150 1.61 26.15 -11.67
CA HIS A 150 2.14 26.63 -10.38
C HIS A 150 2.61 28.11 -10.44
N GLY A 151 2.55 28.77 -11.60
CA GLY A 151 2.95 30.16 -11.75
C GLY A 151 4.46 30.41 -11.79
N MET A 152 5.26 29.39 -12.08
CA MET A 152 6.74 29.47 -12.07
C MET A 152 7.32 30.07 -13.37
N GLY A 153 6.51 30.30 -14.39
CA GLY A 153 6.92 30.92 -15.65
C GLY A 153 6.39 30.20 -16.89
N ASP A 154 6.91 30.60 -18.05
CA ASP A 154 6.63 29.92 -19.32
C ASP A 154 7.40 28.59 -19.45
N THR A 155 7.07 27.76 -20.43
CA THR A 155 7.68 26.45 -20.67
C THR A 155 9.21 26.51 -20.72
N GLN A 156 9.80 27.55 -21.35
CA GLN A 156 11.25 27.72 -21.39
C GLN A 156 11.83 27.98 -20.00
N THR A 157 11.18 28.80 -19.21
CA THR A 157 11.61 29.13 -17.84
C THR A 157 11.55 27.90 -16.93
N VAL A 158 10.43 27.17 -16.94
CA VAL A 158 10.28 25.98 -16.07
C VAL A 158 11.18 24.83 -16.51
N ALA A 159 11.45 24.66 -17.81
CA ALA A 159 12.43 23.69 -18.28
C ALA A 159 13.86 24.03 -17.79
N ALA A 160 14.23 25.32 -17.82
CA ALA A 160 15.53 25.75 -17.28
C ALA A 160 15.62 25.56 -15.75
N LEU A 161 14.54 25.83 -15.01
CA LEU A 161 14.45 25.57 -13.57
C LEU A 161 14.66 24.08 -13.26
N ALA A 162 13.93 23.18 -13.95
CA ALA A 162 14.04 21.73 -13.74
C ALA A 162 15.46 21.20 -13.98
N LEU A 163 16.09 21.56 -15.11
CA LEU A 163 17.45 21.15 -15.41
C LEU A 163 18.46 21.69 -14.38
N ASN A 164 18.34 22.97 -13.99
CA ASN A 164 19.20 23.59 -13.00
C ASN A 164 18.95 23.06 -11.57
N ALA A 165 17.76 22.53 -11.28
CA ALA A 165 17.47 21.84 -10.03
C ALA A 165 18.15 20.47 -9.96
N GLY A 166 18.41 19.82 -11.09
CA GLY A 166 19.08 18.51 -11.15
C GLY A 166 18.22 17.39 -11.74
N VAL A 167 17.11 17.73 -12.41
CA VAL A 167 16.33 16.79 -13.22
C VAL A 167 17.06 16.49 -14.53
N ASP A 168 17.13 15.22 -14.91
CA ASP A 168 17.92 14.75 -16.05
C ASP A 168 17.05 14.35 -17.25
N MET A 169 15.80 13.92 -17.00
CA MET A 169 14.89 13.40 -18.02
C MET A 169 13.49 14.01 -17.84
N ASP A 170 12.94 14.50 -18.94
CA ASP A 170 11.60 15.03 -19.06
C ASP A 170 10.64 13.93 -19.52
N MET A 171 9.60 13.65 -18.74
CA MET A 171 8.57 12.70 -19.13
C MET A 171 7.41 13.42 -19.83
N VAL A 172 7.30 13.22 -21.15
CA VAL A 172 6.16 13.60 -22.02
C VAL A 172 5.97 15.11 -22.25
N SER A 173 6.52 16.00 -21.40
CA SER A 173 6.32 17.46 -21.55
C SER A 173 6.86 18.05 -22.86
N ASP A 174 7.86 17.39 -23.48
CA ASP A 174 8.64 17.94 -24.61
C ASP A 174 9.33 19.29 -24.30
N ALA A 175 9.40 19.66 -23.05
CA ALA A 175 9.91 20.95 -22.60
C ALA A 175 11.43 21.06 -22.80
N PHE A 176 12.18 19.99 -22.52
CA PHE A 176 13.63 19.97 -22.73
C PHE A 176 13.99 20.02 -24.21
N THR A 177 13.36 19.21 -25.05
CA THR A 177 13.68 19.13 -26.48
C THR A 177 13.28 20.39 -27.23
N SER A 178 12.19 21.05 -26.83
CA SER A 178 11.71 22.26 -27.51
C SER A 178 12.41 23.55 -27.07
N THR A 179 12.97 23.63 -25.83
CA THR A 179 13.41 24.92 -25.27
C THR A 179 14.87 25.00 -24.86
N LEU A 180 15.58 23.88 -24.57
CA LEU A 180 16.94 23.93 -24.01
C LEU A 180 17.95 24.57 -24.94
N LYS A 181 17.83 24.41 -26.27
CA LYS A 181 18.73 25.09 -27.21
C LYS A 181 18.68 26.60 -27.04
N LYS A 182 17.49 27.19 -27.02
CA LYS A 182 17.28 28.61 -26.80
C LYS A 182 17.75 29.04 -25.41
N SER A 183 17.50 28.22 -24.38
CA SER A 183 17.94 28.48 -23.01
C SER A 183 19.48 28.50 -22.87
N LEU A 184 20.21 27.68 -23.63
CA LEU A 184 21.67 27.73 -23.76
C LEU A 184 22.15 29.02 -24.41
N GLU A 185 21.54 29.42 -25.53
CA GLU A 185 21.86 30.64 -26.27
C GLU A 185 21.63 31.89 -25.41
N GLU A 186 20.60 31.88 -24.57
CA GLU A 186 20.26 32.97 -23.64
C GLU A 186 20.99 32.89 -22.29
N GLY A 187 21.81 31.85 -22.04
CA GLY A 187 22.56 31.66 -20.80
C GLY A 187 21.70 31.28 -19.59
N LYS A 188 20.44 30.84 -19.78
CA LYS A 188 19.55 30.37 -18.71
C LYS A 188 19.97 29.01 -18.15
N VAL A 189 20.61 28.18 -18.98
CA VAL A 189 21.24 26.90 -18.59
C VAL A 189 22.66 26.83 -19.13
N SER A 190 23.50 26.02 -18.51
CA SER A 190 24.89 25.83 -18.95
C SER A 190 25.03 24.52 -19.73
N VAL A 191 26.00 24.48 -20.68
CA VAL A 191 26.41 23.25 -21.36
C VAL A 191 26.78 22.17 -20.33
N LYS A 192 27.48 22.55 -19.24
CA LYS A 192 27.85 21.63 -18.17
C LYS A 192 26.62 20.95 -17.50
N ALA A 193 25.49 21.66 -17.35
CA ALA A 193 24.27 21.08 -16.77
C ALA A 193 23.64 20.07 -17.75
N VAL A 194 23.58 20.41 -19.05
CA VAL A 194 23.08 19.50 -20.09
C VAL A 194 23.95 18.25 -20.20
N ASP A 195 25.29 18.43 -20.22
CA ASP A 195 26.23 17.32 -20.28
C ASP A 195 26.10 16.40 -19.06
N ALA A 196 25.90 16.96 -17.87
CA ALA A 196 25.72 16.18 -16.64
C ALA A 196 24.44 15.33 -16.68
N ALA A 197 23.32 15.90 -17.14
CA ALA A 197 22.05 15.18 -17.30
C ALA A 197 22.18 14.06 -18.35
N CYS A 198 22.73 14.39 -19.53
CA CYS A 198 22.98 13.41 -20.58
C CYS A 198 23.88 12.27 -20.11
N ARG A 199 24.98 12.58 -19.41
CA ARG A 199 25.91 11.60 -18.86
C ARG A 199 25.22 10.59 -17.95
N ARG A 200 24.39 11.01 -17.00
CA ARG A 200 23.70 10.10 -16.07
C ARG A 200 22.77 9.13 -16.81
N ILE A 201 22.07 9.60 -17.83
CA ILE A 201 21.25 8.74 -18.68
C ILE A 201 22.10 7.74 -19.47
N LEU A 202 23.24 8.18 -20.02
CA LEU A 202 24.16 7.29 -20.73
C LEU A 202 24.81 6.27 -19.79
N GLU A 203 25.17 6.67 -18.57
CA GLU A 203 25.69 5.77 -17.54
C GLU A 203 24.65 4.71 -17.13
N ALA A 204 23.38 5.08 -17.00
CA ALA A 204 22.29 4.13 -16.77
C ALA A 204 22.16 3.12 -17.92
N LYS A 205 22.19 3.59 -19.16
CA LYS A 205 22.18 2.70 -20.35
C LYS A 205 23.41 1.79 -20.39
N TYR A 206 24.57 2.28 -19.95
CA TYR A 206 25.80 1.49 -19.86
C TYR A 206 25.69 0.40 -18.78
N LYS A 207 25.24 0.76 -17.56
CA LYS A 207 24.98 -0.18 -16.45
C LYS A 207 23.99 -1.28 -16.86
N LEU A 208 23.03 -0.96 -17.72
CA LEU A 208 22.06 -1.91 -18.28
C LEU A 208 22.63 -2.75 -19.45
N GLY A 209 23.86 -2.50 -19.91
CA GLY A 209 24.48 -3.21 -21.04
C GLY A 209 23.85 -2.90 -22.40
N LEU A 210 23.15 -1.78 -22.55
CA LEU A 210 22.43 -1.43 -23.79
C LEU A 210 23.38 -0.97 -24.92
N PHE A 211 24.63 -0.57 -24.61
CA PHE A 211 25.64 -0.25 -25.62
C PHE A 211 26.22 -1.50 -26.26
N ASP A 212 26.30 -2.60 -25.52
CA ASP A 212 26.77 -3.88 -26.05
C ASP A 212 25.70 -4.57 -26.89
N ASN A 213 24.45 -4.55 -26.40
CA ASN A 213 23.29 -5.11 -27.11
C ASN A 213 22.00 -4.36 -26.73
N PRO A 214 21.54 -3.40 -27.55
CA PRO A 214 20.32 -2.63 -27.25
C PRO A 214 19.04 -3.47 -27.26
N TYR A 215 19.07 -4.68 -27.84
CA TYR A 215 17.93 -5.58 -27.93
C TYR A 215 17.97 -6.75 -26.95
N LYS A 216 18.90 -6.78 -26.01
CA LYS A 216 19.08 -7.92 -25.08
C LYS A 216 17.85 -8.27 -24.26
N TYR A 217 16.99 -7.28 -23.97
CA TYR A 217 15.71 -7.48 -23.26
C TYR A 217 14.55 -7.92 -24.18
N CYS A 218 14.74 -7.84 -25.51
CA CYS A 218 13.71 -8.13 -26.52
C CYS A 218 13.78 -9.61 -26.95
N ASP A 219 13.41 -10.52 -26.06
CA ASP A 219 13.34 -11.95 -26.38
C ASP A 219 11.87 -12.43 -26.44
N ILE A 220 11.35 -12.58 -27.64
CA ILE A 220 9.97 -13.03 -27.91
C ILE A 220 9.68 -14.47 -27.45
N THR A 221 10.70 -15.25 -27.10
CA THR A 221 10.53 -16.63 -26.63
C THR A 221 10.31 -16.71 -25.12
N ARG A 222 10.80 -15.73 -24.36
CA ARG A 222 10.74 -15.67 -22.88
C ARG A 222 9.30 -15.65 -22.33
N PRO A 223 8.34 -14.88 -22.87
CA PRO A 223 7.00 -14.80 -22.29
C PRO A 223 6.32 -16.15 -22.10
N LYS A 224 6.47 -17.05 -23.10
CA LYS A 224 5.90 -18.40 -23.04
C LYS A 224 6.50 -19.29 -21.94
N LYS A 225 7.73 -19.00 -21.50
CA LYS A 225 8.47 -19.77 -20.50
C LYS A 225 8.44 -19.15 -19.11
N GLN A 226 8.28 -17.83 -19.01
CA GLN A 226 8.48 -17.09 -17.76
C GLN A 226 7.23 -16.38 -17.24
N ILE A 227 6.21 -16.08 -18.08
CA ILE A 227 4.99 -15.44 -17.63
C ILE A 227 3.97 -16.50 -17.19
N PHE A 228 3.37 -16.30 -16.01
CA PHE A 228 2.37 -17.21 -15.44
C PHE A 228 2.85 -18.66 -15.23
N THR A 229 4.13 -18.85 -14.92
CA THR A 229 4.63 -20.18 -14.55
C THR A 229 3.98 -20.66 -13.25
N LYS A 230 4.02 -21.97 -12.99
CA LYS A 230 3.50 -22.54 -11.74
C LYS A 230 4.18 -21.94 -10.51
N GLU A 231 5.48 -21.72 -10.62
CA GLU A 231 6.32 -21.13 -9.55
C GLU A 231 5.90 -19.68 -9.26
N HIS A 232 5.76 -18.85 -10.30
CA HIS A 232 5.32 -17.45 -10.16
C HIS A 232 3.90 -17.36 -9.58
N ARG A 233 2.98 -18.21 -10.05
CA ARG A 233 1.63 -18.29 -9.52
C ARG A 233 1.61 -18.74 -8.05
N ALA A 234 2.44 -19.73 -7.68
CA ALA A 234 2.55 -20.19 -6.31
C ALA A 234 3.08 -19.07 -5.38
N ILE A 235 4.10 -18.31 -5.82
CA ILE A 235 4.61 -17.16 -5.07
C ILE A 235 3.53 -16.07 -4.95
N ALA A 236 2.86 -15.70 -6.05
CA ALA A 236 1.79 -14.71 -6.04
C ALA A 236 0.64 -15.11 -5.09
N ARG A 237 0.19 -16.38 -5.12
CA ARG A 237 -0.84 -16.92 -4.23
C ARG A 237 -0.41 -16.87 -2.77
N LYS A 238 0.84 -17.26 -2.48
CA LYS A 238 1.41 -17.19 -1.13
C LYS A 238 1.46 -15.74 -0.64
N THR A 239 2.02 -14.83 -1.43
CA THR A 239 2.12 -13.41 -1.07
C THR A 239 0.74 -12.80 -0.82
N ALA A 240 -0.24 -13.06 -1.67
CA ALA A 240 -1.60 -12.61 -1.47
C ALA A 240 -2.19 -13.14 -0.15
N SER A 241 -2.09 -14.45 0.12
CA SER A 241 -2.63 -15.03 1.36
C SER A 241 -1.96 -14.50 2.62
N GLU A 242 -0.68 -14.15 2.55
CA GLU A 242 0.09 -13.59 3.67
C GLU A 242 -0.14 -12.09 3.89
N SER A 243 -0.70 -11.38 2.90
CA SER A 243 -1.06 -9.95 2.99
C SER A 243 -2.47 -9.72 3.53
N PHE A 244 -3.35 -10.72 3.46
CA PHE A 244 -4.73 -10.59 3.96
C PHE A 244 -4.77 -10.46 5.48
N VAL A 245 -5.63 -9.56 5.97
CA VAL A 245 -5.74 -9.25 7.39
C VAL A 245 -7.10 -9.68 7.92
N LEU A 246 -7.11 -10.60 8.87
CA LEU A 246 -8.32 -10.98 9.59
C LEU A 246 -8.61 -9.90 10.64
N LEU A 247 -9.65 -9.07 10.38
CA LEU A 247 -10.02 -7.96 11.26
C LEU A 247 -10.94 -8.41 12.40
N LYS A 248 -11.82 -9.39 12.14
CA LYS A 248 -12.77 -9.90 13.12
C LYS A 248 -13.09 -11.36 12.86
N ASN A 249 -13.24 -12.17 13.92
CA ASN A 249 -13.67 -13.58 13.84
C ASN A 249 -14.36 -14.03 15.13
N GLU A 250 -15.58 -13.56 15.34
CA GLU A 250 -16.39 -13.96 16.50
C GLU A 250 -16.91 -15.39 16.34
N ASN A 251 -17.01 -16.09 17.47
CA ASN A 251 -17.50 -17.46 17.52
C ASN A 251 -16.79 -18.45 16.59
N SER A 252 -15.57 -18.12 16.16
CA SER A 252 -14.76 -18.96 15.25
C SER A 252 -15.53 -19.32 13.97
N VAL A 253 -16.23 -18.33 13.35
CA VAL A 253 -16.92 -18.51 12.07
C VAL A 253 -15.91 -18.96 11.00
N LEU A 254 -14.70 -18.40 11.02
CA LEU A 254 -13.58 -18.82 10.19
C LEU A 254 -12.62 -19.72 11.00
N PRO A 255 -11.98 -20.73 10.38
CA PRO A 255 -12.12 -21.13 8.98
C PRO A 255 -13.42 -21.89 8.70
N LEU A 256 -13.96 -21.69 7.48
CA LEU A 256 -15.16 -22.38 7.01
C LEU A 256 -14.86 -23.87 6.73
N ALA A 257 -15.84 -24.73 7.01
CA ALA A 257 -15.77 -26.11 6.58
C ALA A 257 -16.10 -26.25 5.06
N LYS A 258 -15.33 -27.08 4.35
CA LYS A 258 -15.62 -27.43 2.95
C LYS A 258 -16.78 -28.44 2.85
N LYS A 259 -17.98 -28.06 3.29
CA LYS A 259 -19.18 -28.90 3.28
C LYS A 259 -20.46 -28.05 3.19
N GLY A 260 -21.58 -28.69 2.91
CA GLY A 260 -22.88 -28.00 2.87
C GLY A 260 -23.02 -27.06 1.67
N THR A 261 -23.79 -26.03 1.85
CA THR A 261 -24.08 -25.01 0.84
C THR A 261 -23.56 -23.64 1.28
N ILE A 262 -22.77 -23.00 0.44
CA ILE A 262 -22.16 -21.69 0.69
C ILE A 262 -22.72 -20.70 -0.33
N ALA A 263 -23.32 -19.61 0.13
CA ALA A 263 -23.66 -18.48 -0.71
C ALA A 263 -22.43 -17.59 -0.91
N VAL A 264 -22.07 -17.29 -2.16
CA VAL A 264 -21.01 -16.30 -2.48
C VAL A 264 -21.71 -15.17 -3.23
N VAL A 265 -21.80 -14.01 -2.57
CA VAL A 265 -22.66 -12.91 -3.00
C VAL A 265 -21.94 -11.58 -2.98
N GLY A 266 -22.52 -10.58 -3.61
CA GLY A 266 -21.98 -9.22 -3.67
C GLY A 266 -21.52 -8.83 -5.08
N PRO A 267 -21.47 -7.51 -5.38
CA PRO A 267 -21.10 -7.01 -6.70
C PRO A 267 -19.66 -7.34 -7.10
N LEU A 268 -18.77 -7.62 -6.13
CA LEU A 268 -17.38 -7.93 -6.37
C LEU A 268 -17.10 -9.44 -6.49
N ALA A 269 -18.08 -10.30 -6.23
CA ALA A 269 -17.90 -11.76 -6.19
C ALA A 269 -17.49 -12.36 -7.53
N ASP A 270 -18.04 -11.87 -8.64
CA ASP A 270 -17.74 -12.39 -9.99
C ASP A 270 -16.87 -11.44 -10.85
N SER A 271 -16.20 -10.49 -10.22
CA SER A 271 -15.33 -9.54 -10.90
C SER A 271 -13.88 -10.04 -10.94
N ARG A 272 -13.37 -10.32 -12.16
CA ARG A 272 -11.94 -10.56 -12.37
C ARG A 272 -11.15 -9.24 -12.41
N SER A 273 -11.75 -8.19 -12.94
CA SER A 273 -11.11 -6.88 -13.08
C SER A 273 -10.75 -6.24 -11.74
N ASN A 274 -11.43 -6.62 -10.66
CA ASN A 274 -11.17 -6.10 -9.33
C ASN A 274 -9.97 -6.75 -8.62
N MET A 275 -9.49 -7.90 -9.09
CA MET A 275 -8.45 -8.66 -8.38
C MET A 275 -7.06 -7.99 -8.41
N PRO A 276 -6.57 -7.45 -9.55
CA PRO A 276 -5.21 -6.94 -9.63
C PRO A 276 -5.01 -5.53 -9.04
N GLY A 277 -6.06 -4.80 -8.74
CA GLY A 277 -5.95 -3.43 -8.23
C GLY A 277 -5.54 -2.40 -9.28
N THR A 278 -4.99 -1.26 -8.83
CA THR A 278 -4.57 -0.14 -9.67
C THR A 278 -3.28 -0.44 -10.44
N TRP A 279 -2.96 0.37 -11.43
CA TRP A 279 -1.73 0.27 -12.26
C TRP A 279 -1.46 -1.11 -12.87
N SER A 280 -2.50 -1.89 -13.09
CA SER A 280 -2.41 -3.21 -13.73
C SER A 280 -2.87 -3.18 -15.19
N VAL A 281 -2.50 -2.12 -15.92
CA VAL A 281 -2.94 -1.82 -17.30
C VAL A 281 -2.67 -2.95 -18.31
N ALA A 282 -1.64 -3.75 -18.09
CA ALA A 282 -1.30 -4.91 -18.93
C ALA A 282 -1.90 -6.23 -18.43
N ALA A 283 -2.77 -6.21 -17.43
CA ALA A 283 -3.38 -7.42 -16.89
C ALA A 283 -4.30 -8.09 -17.93
N VAL A 284 -4.17 -9.41 -18.04
CA VAL A 284 -4.98 -10.22 -18.96
C VAL A 284 -6.05 -10.95 -18.15
N MET A 285 -7.24 -10.33 -18.06
CA MET A 285 -8.31 -10.69 -17.12
C MET A 285 -8.80 -12.14 -17.22
N ASN A 286 -8.70 -12.77 -18.39
CA ASN A 286 -9.12 -14.17 -18.58
C ASN A 286 -8.09 -15.21 -18.13
N LYS A 287 -6.91 -14.80 -17.65
CA LYS A 287 -5.85 -15.70 -17.18
C LYS A 287 -5.97 -16.07 -15.70
N TYR A 288 -6.86 -15.46 -14.96
CA TYR A 288 -7.06 -15.72 -13.54
C TYR A 288 -8.55 -15.74 -13.16
N PRO A 289 -8.92 -16.45 -12.07
CA PRO A 289 -10.33 -16.64 -11.71
C PRO A 289 -10.94 -15.42 -11.05
N SER A 290 -12.29 -15.27 -11.15
CA SER A 290 -13.08 -14.49 -10.23
C SER A 290 -13.10 -15.14 -8.84
N LEU A 291 -13.58 -14.44 -7.80
CA LEU A 291 -13.70 -15.04 -6.47
C LEU A 291 -14.58 -16.30 -6.49
N ILE A 292 -15.73 -16.24 -7.18
CA ILE A 292 -16.63 -17.39 -7.33
C ILE A 292 -15.91 -18.60 -7.92
N GLU A 293 -15.15 -18.39 -8.99
CA GLU A 293 -14.39 -19.46 -9.67
C GLU A 293 -13.28 -20.01 -8.76
N GLY A 294 -12.52 -19.12 -8.10
CA GLY A 294 -11.47 -19.51 -7.17
C GLY A 294 -11.98 -20.30 -5.97
N LEU A 295 -13.11 -19.89 -5.38
CA LEU A 295 -13.73 -20.64 -4.28
C LEU A 295 -14.25 -22.02 -4.73
N LYS A 296 -14.84 -22.13 -5.92
CA LYS A 296 -15.23 -23.42 -6.50
C LYS A 296 -14.03 -24.35 -6.66
N GLU A 297 -12.90 -23.82 -7.13
CA GLU A 297 -11.66 -24.59 -7.27
C GLU A 297 -11.13 -25.08 -5.91
N VAL A 298 -11.03 -24.18 -4.92
CA VAL A 298 -10.49 -24.51 -3.59
C VAL A 298 -11.39 -25.48 -2.83
N VAL A 299 -12.70 -25.39 -3.00
CA VAL A 299 -13.67 -26.33 -2.40
C VAL A 299 -13.59 -27.71 -3.05
N GLY A 300 -13.27 -27.78 -4.34
CA GLY A 300 -13.07 -29.05 -5.06
C GLY A 300 -14.30 -29.96 -5.06
N GLY A 301 -15.51 -29.38 -5.15
CA GLY A 301 -16.77 -30.11 -5.17
C GLY A 301 -17.26 -30.65 -3.83
N LYS A 302 -16.55 -30.39 -2.73
CA LYS A 302 -16.93 -30.87 -1.37
C LYS A 302 -18.07 -30.05 -0.74
N ALA A 303 -18.33 -28.84 -1.24
CA ALA A 303 -19.46 -28.01 -0.86
C ALA A 303 -20.15 -27.45 -2.11
N LYS A 304 -21.43 -27.13 -2.01
CA LYS A 304 -22.19 -26.49 -3.09
C LYS A 304 -22.01 -24.97 -2.98
N ILE A 305 -21.61 -24.31 -4.06
CA ILE A 305 -21.55 -22.85 -4.16
C ILE A 305 -22.81 -22.36 -4.89
N LEU A 306 -23.58 -21.48 -4.23
CA LEU A 306 -24.68 -20.72 -4.82
C LEU A 306 -24.23 -19.25 -4.92
N THR A 307 -24.70 -18.55 -5.94
CA THR A 307 -24.25 -17.19 -6.23
C THR A 307 -25.41 -16.25 -6.54
N ALA A 308 -25.29 -15.00 -6.14
CA ALA A 308 -26.16 -13.91 -6.55
C ALA A 308 -25.38 -12.59 -6.45
N LYS A 309 -25.73 -11.59 -7.27
CA LYS A 309 -25.06 -10.28 -7.23
C LYS A 309 -25.50 -9.48 -5.98
N GLY A 310 -26.78 -9.42 -5.70
CA GLY A 310 -27.38 -8.81 -4.51
C GLY A 310 -27.49 -7.30 -4.53
N SER A 311 -26.54 -6.56 -5.10
CA SER A 311 -26.61 -5.11 -5.29
C SER A 311 -25.74 -4.67 -6.46
N ASN A 312 -25.91 -3.44 -6.92
CA ASN A 312 -24.90 -2.72 -7.68
C ASN A 312 -23.78 -2.22 -6.76
N LEU A 313 -22.72 -1.64 -7.33
CA LEU A 313 -21.59 -1.16 -6.54
C LEU A 313 -22.01 -0.04 -5.57
N MET A 314 -22.86 0.89 -6.07
CA MET A 314 -23.45 1.97 -5.30
C MET A 314 -24.76 2.44 -5.91
N SER A 315 -25.56 3.25 -5.18
CA SER A 315 -26.83 3.77 -5.67
C SER A 315 -26.66 4.83 -6.76
N ASP A 316 -25.70 5.73 -6.60
CA ASP A 316 -25.38 6.79 -7.56
C ASP A 316 -24.69 6.23 -8.80
N ALA A 317 -25.44 6.20 -9.92
CA ALA A 317 -24.95 5.65 -11.18
C ALA A 317 -23.82 6.50 -11.82
N GLU A 318 -23.83 7.82 -11.65
CA GLU A 318 -22.77 8.69 -12.17
C GLU A 318 -21.49 8.52 -11.38
N TYR A 319 -21.59 8.36 -10.07
CA TYR A 319 -20.43 8.05 -9.24
C TYR A 319 -19.89 6.65 -9.57
N GLU A 320 -20.76 5.66 -9.76
CA GLU A 320 -20.36 4.31 -10.18
C GLU A 320 -19.61 4.35 -11.53
N GLU A 321 -20.08 5.15 -12.49
CA GLU A 321 -19.39 5.34 -13.78
C GLU A 321 -18.00 5.96 -13.60
N ARG A 322 -17.86 7.01 -12.80
CA ARG A 322 -16.55 7.59 -12.45
C ARG A 322 -15.63 6.58 -11.77
N ALA A 323 -16.18 5.76 -10.87
CA ALA A 323 -15.44 4.75 -10.10
C ALA A 323 -15.10 3.47 -10.91
N THR A 324 -15.42 3.42 -12.21
CA THR A 324 -15.21 2.25 -13.09
C THR A 324 -14.76 2.65 -14.50
N MET A 325 -14.25 3.88 -14.69
CA MET A 325 -14.13 4.53 -16.00
C MET A 325 -13.05 3.96 -16.94
N PHE A 326 -12.04 3.26 -16.43
CA PHE A 326 -10.92 2.80 -17.26
C PHE A 326 -11.10 1.39 -17.86
N GLY A 327 -12.34 0.99 -18.17
CA GLY A 327 -12.61 -0.26 -18.89
C GLY A 327 -12.44 -1.54 -18.06
N ARG A 328 -12.18 -1.40 -16.76
CA ARG A 328 -12.19 -2.50 -15.79
C ARG A 328 -13.54 -2.56 -15.12
N THR A 329 -14.56 -2.47 -15.94
CA THR A 329 -15.92 -2.19 -15.53
C THR A 329 -16.54 -3.34 -14.76
N LEU A 330 -17.02 -3.01 -13.58
CA LEU A 330 -18.09 -3.73 -12.94
C LEU A 330 -19.38 -3.26 -13.62
N HIS A 331 -19.92 -4.08 -14.50
CA HIS A 331 -21.13 -3.69 -15.21
C HIS A 331 -22.31 -3.51 -14.23
N ARG A 332 -22.92 -2.31 -14.24
CA ARG A 332 -24.15 -2.05 -13.52
C ARG A 332 -25.25 -2.99 -14.01
N ASP A 333 -25.96 -3.60 -13.09
CA ASP A 333 -27.12 -4.43 -13.40
C ASP A 333 -28.35 -3.51 -13.57
N ASN A 334 -29.13 -3.74 -14.62
CA ASN A 334 -30.31 -2.95 -14.93
C ASN A 334 -31.56 -3.37 -14.14
N ARG A 335 -31.48 -4.47 -13.39
CA ARG A 335 -32.54 -4.90 -12.48
C ARG A 335 -32.68 -3.90 -11.33
N THR A 336 -33.87 -3.82 -10.77
CA THR A 336 -34.13 -3.00 -9.58
C THR A 336 -33.38 -3.55 -8.37
N ASP A 337 -33.08 -2.70 -7.40
CA ASP A 337 -32.45 -3.13 -6.14
C ASP A 337 -33.27 -4.20 -5.44
N LYS A 338 -34.62 -4.13 -5.57
CA LYS A 338 -35.54 -5.13 -5.01
C LYS A 338 -35.36 -6.50 -5.68
N GLU A 339 -35.26 -6.57 -7.00
CA GLU A 339 -35.03 -7.84 -7.73
C GLU A 339 -33.70 -8.46 -7.37
N LEU A 340 -32.63 -7.64 -7.26
CA LEU A 340 -31.31 -8.10 -6.83
C LEU A 340 -31.34 -8.61 -5.39
N LEU A 341 -32.04 -7.92 -4.50
CA LEU A 341 -32.19 -8.31 -3.11
C LEU A 341 -33.02 -9.59 -2.95
N ASP A 342 -34.15 -9.72 -3.65
CA ASP A 342 -35.01 -10.91 -3.61
C ASP A 342 -34.22 -12.15 -4.08
N GLU A 343 -33.43 -12.03 -5.12
CA GLU A 343 -32.55 -13.13 -5.63
C GLU A 343 -31.55 -13.56 -4.57
N VAL A 344 -30.82 -12.62 -3.97
CA VAL A 344 -29.76 -12.94 -3.00
C VAL A 344 -30.34 -13.55 -1.73
N LEU A 345 -31.50 -13.07 -1.25
CA LEU A 345 -32.17 -13.65 -0.09
C LEU A 345 -32.67 -15.08 -0.37
N ALA A 346 -33.14 -15.35 -1.59
CA ALA A 346 -33.52 -16.71 -2.00
C ALA A 346 -32.29 -17.66 -2.06
N VAL A 347 -31.11 -17.16 -2.42
CA VAL A 347 -29.83 -17.89 -2.36
C VAL A 347 -29.39 -18.10 -0.92
N ALA A 348 -29.43 -17.07 -0.10
CA ALA A 348 -29.06 -17.12 1.31
C ALA A 348 -29.92 -18.12 2.10
N ALA A 349 -31.24 -18.15 1.85
CA ALA A 349 -32.17 -19.10 2.50
C ALA A 349 -31.79 -20.58 2.27
N LYS A 350 -31.16 -20.90 1.13
CA LYS A 350 -30.72 -22.25 0.76
C LYS A 350 -29.31 -22.57 1.19
N SER A 351 -28.66 -21.66 1.92
CA SER A 351 -27.24 -21.78 2.26
C SER A 351 -27.04 -21.92 3.77
N ASP A 352 -25.93 -22.54 4.17
CA ASP A 352 -25.55 -22.71 5.57
C ASP A 352 -24.70 -21.52 6.07
N VAL A 353 -23.97 -20.86 5.16
CA VAL A 353 -23.11 -19.71 5.43
C VAL A 353 -23.08 -18.78 4.20
N ILE A 354 -22.87 -17.50 4.44
CA ILE A 354 -22.82 -16.46 3.42
C ILE A 354 -21.41 -15.86 3.40
N VAL A 355 -20.78 -15.81 2.23
CA VAL A 355 -19.55 -15.09 1.94
C VAL A 355 -19.92 -13.87 1.09
N ALA A 356 -19.85 -12.69 1.68
CA ALA A 356 -20.22 -11.42 1.06
C ALA A 356 -18.96 -10.70 0.57
N ALA A 357 -18.78 -10.63 -0.74
CA ALA A 357 -17.64 -9.96 -1.40
C ALA A 357 -18.00 -8.50 -1.69
N LEU A 358 -17.62 -7.62 -0.80
CA LEU A 358 -18.04 -6.23 -0.78
C LEU A 358 -16.84 -5.28 -0.59
N GLY A 359 -17.07 -3.99 -0.76
CA GLY A 359 -16.08 -2.94 -0.55
C GLY A 359 -15.88 -2.04 -1.77
N GLU A 360 -14.66 -1.61 -2.01
CA GLU A 360 -14.29 -0.75 -3.13
C GLU A 360 -14.06 -1.54 -4.42
N SER A 361 -14.41 -0.94 -5.56
CA SER A 361 -13.81 -1.36 -6.83
C SER A 361 -12.34 -0.92 -6.88
N SER A 362 -11.54 -1.58 -7.71
CA SER A 362 -10.13 -1.20 -7.90
C SER A 362 -9.95 0.24 -8.38
N GLU A 363 -10.93 0.78 -9.11
CA GLU A 363 -10.91 2.15 -9.63
C GLU A 363 -11.35 3.21 -8.58
N MET A 364 -11.88 2.79 -7.43
CA MET A 364 -12.17 3.70 -6.31
C MET A 364 -10.91 4.08 -5.53
N SER A 365 -9.78 3.46 -5.81
CA SER A 365 -8.46 3.79 -5.27
C SER A 365 -7.43 3.86 -6.39
N GLY A 366 -6.24 4.36 -6.08
CA GLY A 366 -5.18 4.67 -7.05
C GLY A 366 -5.13 6.16 -7.38
N GLU A 367 -4.39 6.48 -8.42
CA GLU A 367 -4.18 7.86 -8.85
C GLU A 367 -5.51 8.53 -9.26
N SER A 368 -5.66 9.79 -8.89
CA SER A 368 -6.87 10.61 -9.13
C SER A 368 -8.18 10.03 -8.54
N SER A 369 -8.08 9.10 -7.59
CA SER A 369 -9.23 8.40 -6.98
C SER A 369 -9.38 8.71 -5.49
N CYS A 370 -9.35 10.01 -5.14
CA CYS A 370 -9.55 10.47 -3.77
C CYS A 370 -11.02 10.40 -3.35
N ARG A 371 -11.24 10.04 -2.08
CA ARG A 371 -12.60 9.96 -1.50
C ARG A 371 -12.70 10.81 -0.23
N THR A 372 -13.80 11.52 -0.08
CA THR A 372 -14.13 12.27 1.15
C THR A 372 -14.92 11.43 2.15
N ASP A 373 -15.74 10.51 1.65
CA ASP A 373 -16.45 9.51 2.43
C ASP A 373 -15.66 8.19 2.36
N LEU A 374 -15.29 7.65 3.52
CA LEU A 374 -14.54 6.41 3.66
C LEU A 374 -15.39 5.25 4.17
N GLU A 375 -16.71 5.38 4.17
CA GLU A 375 -17.61 4.28 4.50
C GLU A 375 -17.74 3.28 3.33
N MET A 376 -18.24 2.09 3.62
CA MET A 376 -18.62 1.15 2.57
C MET A 376 -19.71 1.76 1.69
N PRO A 377 -19.73 1.48 0.36
CA PRO A 377 -20.78 1.97 -0.52
C PRO A 377 -22.16 1.60 -0.02
N ASP A 378 -23.11 2.53 -0.14
CA ASP A 378 -24.43 2.52 0.48
C ASP A 378 -25.28 1.27 0.17
N THR A 379 -25.37 0.88 -1.12
CA THR A 379 -26.12 -0.31 -1.54
C THR A 379 -25.53 -1.60 -0.98
N GLN A 380 -24.21 -1.66 -0.82
CA GLN A 380 -23.52 -2.82 -0.29
C GLN A 380 -23.70 -2.93 1.23
N ARG A 381 -23.71 -1.80 1.96
CA ARG A 381 -24.07 -1.80 3.38
C ARG A 381 -25.52 -2.23 3.59
N ALA A 382 -26.46 -1.71 2.77
CA ALA A 382 -27.85 -2.13 2.81
C ALA A 382 -28.01 -3.64 2.54
N LEU A 383 -27.32 -4.17 1.54
CA LEU A 383 -27.27 -5.60 1.27
C LEU A 383 -26.78 -6.41 2.49
N LEU A 384 -25.67 -5.96 3.11
CA LEU A 384 -25.07 -6.64 4.26
C LEU A 384 -26.06 -6.67 5.46
N GLN A 385 -26.81 -5.58 5.68
CA GLN A 385 -27.85 -5.51 6.70
C GLN A 385 -28.95 -6.56 6.47
N GLU A 386 -29.42 -6.72 5.24
CA GLU A 386 -30.45 -7.70 4.91
C GLU A 386 -29.93 -9.15 5.01
N LEU A 387 -28.68 -9.39 4.62
CA LEU A 387 -28.05 -10.71 4.78
C LEU A 387 -27.92 -11.12 6.25
N LEU A 388 -27.58 -10.20 7.15
CA LEU A 388 -27.50 -10.48 8.59
C LEU A 388 -28.86 -10.83 9.20
N LYS A 389 -29.96 -10.25 8.70
CA LYS A 389 -31.35 -10.58 9.17
C LYS A 389 -31.72 -12.02 8.85
N THR A 390 -31.06 -12.70 7.94
CA THR A 390 -31.30 -14.12 7.64
C THR A 390 -30.94 -15.06 8.80
N GLY A 391 -30.19 -14.58 9.80
CA GLY A 391 -29.68 -15.37 10.90
C GLY A 391 -28.59 -16.38 10.51
N LYS A 392 -28.11 -16.38 9.27
CA LYS A 392 -27.00 -17.20 8.82
C LYS A 392 -25.67 -16.55 9.19
N PRO A 393 -24.61 -17.32 9.46
CA PRO A 393 -23.27 -16.75 9.59
C PRO A 393 -22.86 -16.01 8.31
N VAL A 394 -22.40 -14.76 8.45
CA VAL A 394 -21.94 -13.93 7.34
C VAL A 394 -20.45 -13.65 7.51
N VAL A 395 -19.68 -13.90 6.45
CA VAL A 395 -18.27 -13.52 6.34
C VAL A 395 -18.15 -12.38 5.35
N LEU A 396 -17.71 -11.23 5.79
CA LEU A 396 -17.37 -10.11 4.93
C LEU A 396 -15.97 -10.31 4.37
N VAL A 397 -15.85 -10.53 3.07
CA VAL A 397 -14.60 -10.45 2.31
C VAL A 397 -14.50 -9.03 1.77
N LEU A 398 -13.71 -8.22 2.46
CA LEU A 398 -13.61 -6.77 2.22
C LEU A 398 -12.52 -6.46 1.20
N PHE A 399 -12.92 -5.95 0.04
CA PHE A 399 -12.01 -5.39 -0.95
C PHE A 399 -11.85 -3.89 -0.72
N THR A 400 -10.62 -3.40 -0.61
CA THR A 400 -10.34 -1.97 -0.47
C THR A 400 -8.88 -1.67 -0.78
N GLY A 401 -8.59 -0.47 -1.28
CA GLY A 401 -7.22 0.02 -1.46
C GLY A 401 -6.75 0.95 -0.33
N ARG A 402 -7.58 1.15 0.69
CA ARG A 402 -7.35 2.12 1.78
C ARG A 402 -8.01 1.71 3.08
N PRO A 403 -7.62 2.26 4.25
CA PRO A 403 -8.42 2.18 5.46
C PRO A 403 -9.81 2.80 5.28
N LEU A 404 -10.85 2.06 5.64
CA LEU A 404 -12.24 2.50 5.64
C LEU A 404 -12.75 2.75 7.06
N VAL A 405 -13.86 3.49 7.18
CA VAL A 405 -14.63 3.66 8.41
C VAL A 405 -15.63 2.49 8.49
N LEU A 406 -15.36 1.54 9.38
CA LEU A 406 -16.06 0.26 9.45
C LEU A 406 -16.76 0.02 10.81
N ASN A 407 -17.17 1.09 11.52
CA ASN A 407 -17.75 0.94 12.86
C ASN A 407 -18.97 0.01 12.87
N TRP A 408 -19.90 0.24 11.93
CA TRP A 408 -21.11 -0.57 11.86
C TRP A 408 -20.79 -2.04 11.51
N GLU A 409 -19.88 -2.27 10.57
CA GLU A 409 -19.43 -3.61 10.17
C GLU A 409 -18.73 -4.32 11.34
N GLN A 410 -17.87 -3.61 12.07
CA GLN A 410 -17.21 -4.13 13.27
C GLN A 410 -18.20 -4.55 14.36
N GLU A 411 -19.27 -3.80 14.56
CA GLU A 411 -20.28 -4.12 15.56
C GLU A 411 -21.15 -5.30 15.15
N ASN A 412 -21.54 -5.41 13.89
CA ASN A 412 -22.64 -6.27 13.45
C ASN A 412 -22.20 -7.52 12.69
N VAL A 413 -21.07 -7.51 11.99
CA VAL A 413 -20.61 -8.63 11.18
C VAL A 413 -19.71 -9.56 12.00
N PRO A 414 -20.00 -10.88 12.06
CA PRO A 414 -19.24 -11.78 12.91
C PRO A 414 -17.82 -12.10 12.43
N ALA A 415 -17.54 -12.00 11.12
CA ALA A 415 -16.21 -12.23 10.57
C ALA A 415 -15.91 -11.27 9.42
N ILE A 416 -14.74 -10.61 9.47
CA ILE A 416 -14.27 -9.63 8.49
C ILE A 416 -12.86 -10.00 8.08
N LEU A 417 -12.67 -10.34 6.80
CA LEU A 417 -11.37 -10.59 6.19
C LEU A 417 -11.08 -9.48 5.17
N ASN A 418 -10.14 -8.61 5.46
CA ASN A 418 -9.66 -7.59 4.54
C ASN A 418 -8.66 -8.20 3.57
N VAL A 419 -8.98 -8.16 2.27
CA VAL A 419 -8.21 -8.84 1.22
C VAL A 419 -7.49 -7.88 0.27
N TRP A 420 -7.63 -6.58 0.48
CA TRP A 420 -7.04 -5.57 -0.39
C TRP A 420 -7.38 -5.85 -1.88
N PHE A 421 -6.39 -5.71 -2.77
CA PHE A 421 -6.40 -6.18 -4.16
C PHE A 421 -5.22 -7.14 -4.33
N GLY A 422 -5.46 -8.44 -4.16
CA GLY A 422 -4.39 -9.44 -4.00
C GLY A 422 -3.74 -9.94 -5.29
N GLY A 423 -4.02 -9.31 -6.46
CA GLY A 423 -3.41 -9.70 -7.73
C GLY A 423 -4.08 -10.89 -8.41
N SER A 424 -3.40 -11.46 -9.41
CA SER A 424 -3.93 -12.54 -10.26
C SER A 424 -4.32 -13.83 -9.51
N GLU A 425 -3.71 -14.10 -8.37
CA GLU A 425 -3.97 -15.31 -7.59
C GLU A 425 -4.84 -15.02 -6.34
N ALA A 426 -5.38 -13.80 -6.21
CA ALA A 426 -6.16 -13.37 -5.05
C ALA A 426 -7.34 -14.30 -4.74
N ALA A 427 -8.10 -14.69 -5.76
CA ALA A 427 -9.29 -15.52 -5.58
C ALA A 427 -8.97 -16.89 -4.95
N LEU A 428 -7.87 -17.52 -5.37
CA LEU A 428 -7.40 -18.77 -4.78
C LEU A 428 -6.84 -18.56 -3.37
N ALA A 429 -6.10 -17.48 -3.16
CA ALA A 429 -5.55 -17.12 -1.85
C ALA A 429 -6.66 -16.81 -0.83
N ILE A 430 -7.72 -16.08 -1.23
CA ILE A 430 -8.91 -15.85 -0.40
C ILE A 430 -9.55 -17.18 -0.01
N GLY A 431 -9.71 -18.09 -0.97
CA GLY A 431 -10.22 -19.44 -0.70
C GLY A 431 -9.32 -20.21 0.28
N ASP A 432 -8.00 -20.12 0.16
CA ASP A 432 -7.08 -20.78 1.10
C ASP A 432 -7.25 -20.28 2.53
N VAL A 433 -7.40 -18.97 2.72
CA VAL A 433 -7.63 -18.39 4.04
C VAL A 433 -9.03 -18.77 4.54
N LEU A 434 -10.09 -18.53 3.76
CA LEU A 434 -11.47 -18.82 4.19
C LEU A 434 -11.67 -20.27 4.63
N PHE A 435 -11.00 -21.23 4.00
CA PHE A 435 -11.15 -22.67 4.29
C PHE A 435 -10.01 -23.25 5.14
N GLY A 436 -9.14 -22.42 5.70
CA GLY A 436 -8.11 -22.83 6.64
C GLY A 436 -6.95 -23.63 6.01
N ASN A 437 -6.77 -23.58 4.69
CA ASN A 437 -5.54 -24.08 4.06
C ASN A 437 -4.33 -23.21 4.44
N VAL A 438 -4.57 -21.94 4.70
CA VAL A 438 -3.60 -20.96 5.21
C VAL A 438 -4.21 -20.27 6.42
N ASN A 439 -3.46 -20.20 7.51
CA ASN A 439 -3.83 -19.41 8.68
C ASN A 439 -3.43 -17.94 8.41
N PRO A 440 -4.36 -16.96 8.51
CA PRO A 440 -4.05 -15.56 8.26
C PRO A 440 -2.98 -15.04 9.23
N SER A 441 -2.05 -14.27 8.72
CA SER A 441 -0.92 -13.70 9.47
C SER A 441 -0.59 -12.25 9.07
N GLY A 442 -1.33 -11.68 8.14
CA GLY A 442 -1.16 -10.29 7.73
C GLY A 442 -1.44 -9.32 8.88
N LYS A 443 -0.73 -8.20 8.90
CA LYS A 443 -0.92 -7.10 9.84
C LYS A 443 -1.19 -5.82 9.07
N LEU A 444 -2.05 -4.95 9.61
CA LEU A 444 -2.34 -3.66 9.01
C LEU A 444 -1.10 -2.78 8.94
N THR A 445 -0.85 -2.20 7.78
CA THR A 445 0.23 -1.22 7.55
C THR A 445 -0.27 0.23 7.60
N ALA A 446 -1.56 0.41 7.84
CA ALA A 446 -2.21 1.70 8.01
C ALA A 446 -3.35 1.60 9.03
N THR A 447 -3.53 2.66 9.79
CA THR A 447 -4.54 2.79 10.85
C THR A 447 -5.93 3.00 10.24
N PHE A 448 -6.94 2.25 10.71
CA PHE A 448 -8.34 2.40 10.33
C PHE A 448 -9.05 3.35 11.31
N PRO A 449 -9.58 4.50 10.87
CA PRO A 449 -10.25 5.46 11.73
C PRO A 449 -11.68 5.02 12.08
N LYS A 450 -12.22 5.56 13.17
CA LYS A 450 -13.66 5.50 13.50
C LYS A 450 -14.47 6.58 12.78
N SER A 451 -13.81 7.65 12.38
CA SER A 451 -14.43 8.79 11.70
C SER A 451 -13.44 9.47 10.78
N VAL A 452 -13.91 9.95 9.65
CA VAL A 452 -13.12 10.82 8.76
C VAL A 452 -12.59 12.06 9.50
N GLY A 453 -13.34 12.55 10.50
CA GLY A 453 -12.92 13.69 11.33
C GLY A 453 -11.68 13.45 12.20
N GLN A 454 -11.25 12.20 12.40
CA GLN A 454 -10.01 11.88 13.12
C GLN A 454 -8.75 12.02 12.25
N ILE A 455 -8.89 12.08 10.92
CA ILE A 455 -7.77 12.06 9.98
C ILE A 455 -7.03 13.43 9.99
N PRO A 456 -5.68 13.43 10.02
CA PRO A 456 -4.79 12.26 9.97
C PRO A 456 -4.68 11.52 11.31
N LEU A 457 -4.86 10.22 11.29
CA LEU A 457 -4.76 9.33 12.45
C LEU A 457 -3.74 8.21 12.16
N PHE A 458 -2.69 8.12 12.97
CA PHE A 458 -1.60 7.14 12.80
C PHE A 458 -0.99 6.76 14.14
N TYR A 459 -0.39 5.57 14.23
CA TYR A 459 0.02 4.96 15.51
C TYR A 459 1.18 5.70 16.20
N ASN A 460 2.10 6.32 15.44
CA ASN A 460 3.29 7.00 15.94
C ASN A 460 3.09 8.52 16.11
N HIS A 461 1.90 8.91 16.54
CA HIS A 461 1.59 10.32 16.85
C HIS A 461 2.46 10.84 18.01
N LYS A 462 2.61 12.16 18.09
CA LYS A 462 3.38 12.81 19.16
C LYS A 462 2.51 13.04 20.39
N ASN A 463 3.13 13.05 21.57
CA ASN A 463 2.48 13.57 22.77
C ASN A 463 2.22 15.07 22.64
N THR A 464 1.07 15.51 23.12
CA THR A 464 0.77 16.94 23.32
C THR A 464 1.14 17.36 24.74
N GLY A 465 1.13 18.68 25.01
CA GLY A 465 1.32 19.18 26.38
C GLY A 465 0.14 18.87 27.32
N ARG A 466 -0.99 18.40 26.77
CA ARG A 466 -2.20 18.03 27.52
C ARG A 466 -2.79 16.72 27.02
N PRO A 467 -2.05 15.60 27.13
CA PRO A 467 -2.52 14.30 26.68
C PRO A 467 -3.74 13.86 27.48
N LEU A 468 -4.61 13.08 26.85
CA LEU A 468 -5.70 12.42 27.54
C LEU A 468 -5.12 11.32 28.46
N PRO A 469 -5.55 11.21 29.73
CA PRO A 469 -5.14 10.11 30.58
C PRO A 469 -5.52 8.76 29.97
N GLN A 470 -4.66 7.75 30.19
CA GLN A 470 -4.91 6.40 29.69
C GLN A 470 -6.27 5.87 30.16
N GLY A 471 -7.07 5.35 29.25
CA GLY A 471 -8.40 4.82 29.52
C GLY A 471 -9.51 5.86 29.69
N ALA A 472 -9.19 7.15 29.63
CA ALA A 472 -10.20 8.20 29.64
C ALA A 472 -10.76 8.40 28.21
N TRP A 473 -12.08 8.45 28.08
CA TRP A 473 -12.74 8.78 26.83
C TRP A 473 -12.74 10.28 26.53
N PHE A 474 -12.97 11.11 27.55
CA PHE A 474 -13.03 12.56 27.44
C PHE A 474 -12.59 13.21 28.76
N GLN A 475 -11.86 14.32 28.66
CA GLN A 475 -11.59 15.21 29.76
C GLN A 475 -11.48 16.67 29.27
N LYS A 476 -12.16 17.61 29.92
CA LYS A 476 -12.09 19.03 29.59
C LYS A 476 -10.64 19.53 29.68
N PHE A 477 -10.23 20.38 28.75
CA PHE A 477 -8.87 20.94 28.64
C PHE A 477 -7.76 19.92 28.30
N ARG A 478 -8.11 18.78 27.72
CA ARG A 478 -7.21 17.78 27.15
C ARG A 478 -7.34 17.71 25.62
N SER A 479 -6.38 17.10 24.98
CA SER A 479 -6.40 16.85 23.53
C SER A 479 -7.32 15.65 23.23
N ASN A 480 -8.59 15.95 22.97
CA ASN A 480 -9.62 14.97 22.62
C ASN A 480 -10.77 15.62 21.82
N TYR A 481 -11.58 14.78 21.17
CA TYR A 481 -12.80 15.18 20.51
C TYR A 481 -14.00 15.16 21.49
N LEU A 482 -15.14 15.74 21.09
CA LEU A 482 -16.37 15.74 21.87
C LEU A 482 -17.25 14.50 21.60
N ASP A 483 -17.11 13.90 20.42
CA ASP A 483 -18.07 12.97 19.83
C ASP A 483 -17.45 11.63 19.43
N VAL A 484 -16.12 11.51 19.42
CA VAL A 484 -15.38 10.28 19.18
C VAL A 484 -14.16 10.23 20.10
N ASP A 485 -13.75 9.04 20.53
CA ASP A 485 -12.50 8.89 21.29
C ASP A 485 -11.27 9.05 20.39
N ASN A 486 -10.08 9.11 21.00
CA ASN A 486 -8.83 9.28 20.27
C ASN A 486 -8.31 7.97 19.65
N GLU A 487 -8.89 6.82 20.01
CA GLU A 487 -8.40 5.52 19.58
C GLU A 487 -8.90 5.18 18.15
N PRO A 488 -8.09 4.49 17.35
CA PRO A 488 -8.54 3.98 16.06
C PRO A 488 -9.56 2.85 16.20
N LEU A 489 -10.23 2.52 15.09
CA LEU A 489 -11.02 1.29 15.00
C LEU A 489 -10.08 0.07 14.98
N TYR A 490 -9.08 0.10 14.11
CA TYR A 490 -7.99 -0.88 14.07
C TYR A 490 -6.64 -0.15 13.96
N PRO A 491 -5.72 -0.39 14.87
CA PRO A 491 -4.42 0.26 14.83
C PRO A 491 -3.48 -0.38 13.80
N PHE A 492 -2.44 0.36 13.39
CA PHE A 492 -1.28 -0.20 12.70
C PHE A 492 -0.75 -1.45 13.43
N GLY A 493 -0.34 -2.45 12.68
CA GLY A 493 0.18 -3.71 13.21
C GLY A 493 -0.90 -4.70 13.68
N TYR A 494 -2.18 -4.33 13.62
CA TYR A 494 -3.30 -5.20 13.98
C TYR A 494 -3.55 -6.27 12.93
N GLY A 495 -3.94 -7.46 13.38
CA GLY A 495 -4.40 -8.58 12.58
C GLY A 495 -4.53 -9.84 13.42
N LEU A 496 -5.65 -10.53 13.26
CA LEU A 496 -5.97 -11.77 13.98
C LEU A 496 -5.42 -13.00 13.23
N SER A 497 -5.41 -14.12 13.94
CA SER A 497 -5.07 -15.45 13.42
C SER A 497 -6.16 -16.45 13.85
N TYR A 498 -6.21 -17.63 13.24
CA TYR A 498 -7.05 -18.74 13.72
C TYR A 498 -6.50 -19.40 14.99
N THR A 499 -5.26 -19.07 15.34
CA THR A 499 -4.64 -19.48 16.61
C THR A 499 -4.39 -18.27 17.50
N THR A 500 -3.90 -18.50 18.70
CA THR A 500 -3.55 -17.45 19.68
C THR A 500 -2.07 -17.54 20.04
N PHE A 501 -1.47 -16.38 20.29
CA PHE A 501 -0.08 -16.29 20.71
C PHE A 501 0.02 -15.58 22.06
N SER A 502 0.91 -16.04 22.91
CA SER A 502 1.29 -15.35 24.14
C SER A 502 2.75 -14.92 24.07
N TYR A 503 3.04 -13.83 24.75
CA TYR A 503 4.37 -13.23 24.84
C TYR A 503 4.84 -13.25 26.29
N SER A 504 6.11 -13.61 26.53
CA SER A 504 6.74 -13.39 27.82
C SER A 504 7.01 -11.90 28.05
N ASP A 505 7.39 -11.54 29.26
CA ASP A 505 8.00 -10.23 29.50
C ASP A 505 9.27 -10.07 28.67
N ILE A 506 9.55 -8.83 28.28
CA ILE A 506 10.78 -8.47 27.56
C ILE A 506 11.95 -8.52 28.53
N THR A 507 13.03 -9.14 28.10
CA THR A 507 14.31 -9.15 28.84
C THR A 507 15.36 -8.38 28.03
N LEU A 508 16.16 -7.57 28.72
CA LEU A 508 17.29 -6.84 28.14
C LEU A 508 18.59 -7.45 28.70
N ASP A 509 19.58 -7.65 27.83
CA ASP A 509 20.90 -8.14 28.23
C ASP A 509 21.70 -7.10 29.03
N LYS A 510 21.38 -5.81 28.88
CA LYS A 510 22.00 -4.68 29.59
C LYS A 510 20.94 -3.62 29.90
N SER A 511 21.14 -2.89 30.98
CA SER A 511 20.26 -1.75 31.37
C SER A 511 20.66 -0.40 30.75
N SER A 512 21.84 -0.31 30.15
CA SER A 512 22.37 0.90 29.52
C SER A 512 23.40 0.58 28.45
N MET A 513 23.59 1.50 27.52
CA MET A 513 24.64 1.45 26.51
C MET A 513 25.22 2.84 26.25
N ASN A 514 26.43 2.90 25.69
CA ASN A 514 26.98 4.14 25.13
C ASN A 514 26.50 4.31 23.67
N ILE A 515 26.82 5.46 23.06
CA ILE A 515 26.36 5.81 21.71
C ILE A 515 26.75 4.78 20.62
N ASN A 516 27.85 4.07 20.80
CA ASN A 516 28.34 3.05 19.87
C ASN A 516 28.03 1.63 20.34
N GLY A 517 27.22 1.48 21.41
CA GLY A 517 26.86 0.20 21.98
C GLY A 517 25.60 -0.39 21.36
N GLU A 518 25.30 -1.62 21.80
CA GLU A 518 24.04 -2.29 21.50
C GLU A 518 23.45 -2.92 22.76
N ILE A 519 22.12 -3.01 22.81
CA ILE A 519 21.34 -3.77 23.80
C ILE A 519 20.53 -4.81 23.05
N THR A 520 20.47 -6.04 23.55
CA THR A 520 19.60 -7.06 22.99
C THR A 520 18.30 -7.15 23.79
N ALA A 521 17.18 -6.89 23.11
CA ALA A 521 15.84 -7.12 23.65
C ALA A 521 15.33 -8.48 23.20
N THR A 522 14.88 -9.31 24.12
CA THR A 522 14.47 -10.69 23.85
C THR A 522 13.09 -10.97 24.45
N VAL A 523 12.25 -11.68 23.68
CA VAL A 523 10.92 -12.14 24.08
C VAL A 523 10.73 -13.60 23.66
N THR A 524 9.99 -14.38 24.44
CA THR A 524 9.55 -15.72 24.04
C THR A 524 8.09 -15.63 23.55
N VAL A 525 7.83 -16.11 22.35
CA VAL A 525 6.50 -16.21 21.77
C VAL A 525 6.05 -17.66 21.74
N THR A 526 4.84 -17.92 22.23
CA THR A 526 4.25 -19.26 22.29
C THR A 526 2.93 -19.29 21.55
N ASN A 527 2.77 -20.25 20.66
CA ASN A 527 1.46 -20.55 20.05
C ASN A 527 0.61 -21.31 21.07
N THR A 528 -0.35 -20.64 21.69
CA THR A 528 -1.24 -21.21 22.74
C THR A 528 -2.54 -21.79 22.17
N GLY A 529 -2.77 -21.65 20.88
CA GLY A 529 -4.00 -22.11 20.24
C GLY A 529 -3.88 -23.52 19.63
N LYS A 530 -4.83 -23.85 18.77
CA LYS A 530 -5.03 -25.20 18.22
C LYS A 530 -4.47 -25.38 16.80
N TYR A 531 -4.14 -24.29 16.12
CA TYR A 531 -3.68 -24.31 14.72
C TYR A 531 -2.22 -23.88 14.65
N ASP A 532 -1.49 -24.48 13.74
CA ASP A 532 -0.19 -23.95 13.34
C ASP A 532 -0.38 -22.57 12.72
N GLY A 533 0.54 -21.63 12.96
CA GLY A 533 0.39 -20.28 12.45
C GLY A 533 1.66 -19.46 12.50
N SER A 534 1.66 -18.39 11.72
CA SER A 534 2.72 -17.39 11.76
C SER A 534 2.28 -16.18 12.57
N GLU A 535 3.22 -15.61 13.33
CA GLU A 535 3.07 -14.34 14.03
C GLU A 535 4.13 -13.35 13.56
N VAL A 536 3.76 -12.08 13.48
CA VAL A 536 4.70 -10.98 13.22
C VAL A 536 5.01 -10.30 14.55
N VAL A 537 6.16 -10.64 15.10
CA VAL A 537 6.69 -10.03 16.33
C VAL A 537 7.19 -8.64 15.98
N GLN A 538 6.66 -7.62 16.65
CA GLN A 538 6.94 -6.20 16.34
C GLN A 538 7.64 -5.55 17.52
N LEU A 539 8.77 -4.90 17.28
CA LEU A 539 9.51 -4.13 18.28
C LEU A 539 9.19 -2.65 18.13
N TYR A 540 8.68 -2.05 19.19
CA TYR A 540 8.45 -0.61 19.29
C TYR A 540 9.35 0.01 20.35
N ILE A 541 9.90 1.18 20.05
CA ILE A 541 10.70 1.98 20.97
C ILE A 541 9.98 3.30 21.24
N ARG A 542 10.13 3.80 22.45
CA ARG A 542 9.73 5.14 22.84
C ARG A 542 10.92 5.91 23.39
N ASP A 543 11.30 6.98 22.73
CA ASP A 543 12.22 7.96 23.28
C ASP A 543 11.45 8.87 24.27
N LEU A 544 11.85 8.85 25.52
CA LEU A 544 11.16 9.57 26.60
C LEU A 544 11.61 11.02 26.72
N ILE A 545 12.87 11.35 26.36
CA ILE A 545 13.48 12.66 26.53
C ILE A 545 14.32 12.99 25.31
N GLY A 546 13.78 13.81 24.42
CA GLY A 546 14.48 14.30 23.23
C GLY A 546 14.59 15.81 23.20
N SER A 547 15.44 16.35 22.33
CA SER A 547 15.54 17.80 22.06
C SER A 547 14.32 18.35 21.29
N VAL A 548 13.52 17.45 20.69
CA VAL A 548 12.24 17.72 20.04
C VAL A 548 11.19 16.74 20.54
N THR A 549 9.91 17.05 20.38
CA THR A 549 8.83 16.11 20.73
C THR A 549 8.91 14.85 19.88
N ARG A 550 9.07 13.70 20.55
CA ARG A 550 9.17 12.39 19.90
C ARG A 550 7.81 11.67 19.87
N PRO A 551 7.62 10.72 18.96
CA PRO A 551 6.42 9.88 18.91
C PRO A 551 6.19 9.07 20.19
N VAL A 552 4.92 8.74 20.45
CA VAL A 552 4.56 7.88 21.61
C VAL A 552 5.16 6.48 21.52
N LYS A 553 5.44 6.01 20.31
CA LYS A 553 6.15 4.76 20.00
C LYS A 553 6.51 4.75 18.51
N GLU A 554 7.59 4.07 18.14
CA GLU A 554 8.05 3.91 16.77
C GLU A 554 8.43 2.46 16.52
N LEU A 555 7.99 1.89 15.41
CA LEU A 555 8.45 0.55 14.96
C LEU A 555 9.93 0.64 14.61
N LYS A 556 10.74 -0.26 15.17
CA LYS A 556 12.19 -0.34 14.94
C LYS A 556 12.67 -1.77 14.62
N GLY A 557 11.75 -2.72 14.56
CA GLY A 557 12.06 -4.08 14.14
C GLY A 557 10.82 -4.95 14.03
N PHE A 558 10.88 -5.96 13.18
CA PHE A 558 9.85 -7.00 13.10
C PHE A 558 10.47 -8.32 12.63
N GLU A 559 9.89 -9.43 13.10
CA GLU A 559 10.26 -10.77 12.64
C GLU A 559 8.98 -11.60 12.46
N LYS A 560 8.79 -12.19 11.29
CA LYS A 560 7.71 -13.15 11.06
C LYS A 560 8.21 -14.56 11.39
N ILE A 561 7.59 -15.17 12.38
CA ILE A 561 7.92 -16.52 12.85
C ILE A 561 6.76 -17.48 12.61
N PHE A 562 7.07 -18.72 12.28
CA PHE A 562 6.09 -19.80 12.22
C PHE A 562 6.21 -20.67 13.48
N LEU A 563 5.07 -21.00 14.10
CA LEU A 563 4.99 -21.86 15.28
C LEU A 563 3.90 -22.92 15.11
N LYS A 564 4.23 -24.16 15.38
CA LYS A 564 3.22 -25.21 15.54
C LYS A 564 2.38 -24.96 16.81
N ALA A 565 1.19 -25.54 16.86
CA ALA A 565 0.38 -25.51 18.06
C ALA A 565 1.17 -26.02 19.28
N GLY A 566 1.25 -25.23 20.35
CA GLY A 566 2.04 -25.51 21.57
C GLY A 566 3.54 -25.19 21.47
N GLU A 567 4.06 -24.76 20.32
CA GLU A 567 5.48 -24.43 20.13
C GLU A 567 5.80 -23.04 20.67
N SER A 568 7.02 -22.87 21.18
CA SER A 568 7.57 -21.60 21.62
C SER A 568 8.87 -21.29 20.87
N LYS A 569 9.10 -20.03 20.56
CA LYS A 569 10.35 -19.54 19.97
C LYS A 569 10.79 -18.25 20.64
N GLN A 570 12.08 -18.11 20.87
CA GLN A 570 12.69 -16.88 21.32
C GLN A 570 13.00 -15.99 20.13
N VAL A 571 12.64 -14.70 20.21
CA VAL A 571 12.92 -13.65 19.23
C VAL A 571 13.72 -12.56 19.91
N SER A 572 14.76 -12.09 19.24
CA SER A 572 15.67 -11.08 19.79
C SER A 572 15.93 -9.98 18.77
N PHE A 573 15.92 -8.74 19.24
CA PHE A 573 16.24 -7.56 18.46
C PHE A 573 17.41 -6.81 19.05
N LYS A 574 18.32 -6.34 18.21
CA LYS A 574 19.40 -5.46 18.60
C LYS A 574 18.93 -4.02 18.58
N LEU A 575 19.13 -3.32 19.68
CA LEU A 575 18.82 -1.91 19.85
C LEU A 575 20.12 -1.12 19.78
N THR A 576 20.17 -0.12 18.91
CA THR A 576 21.32 0.79 18.74
C THR A 576 20.87 2.24 18.93
N ALA A 577 21.83 3.15 19.13
CA ALA A 577 21.52 4.58 19.30
C ALA A 577 20.86 5.21 18.05
N ASP A 578 21.12 4.66 16.86
CA ASP A 578 20.52 5.14 15.61
C ASP A 578 19.00 4.91 15.52
N MET A 579 18.45 4.11 16.42
CA MET A 579 17.01 3.85 16.50
C MET A 579 16.23 4.94 17.27
N LEU A 580 16.93 5.90 17.93
CA LEU A 580 16.34 6.92 18.77
C LEU A 580 16.09 8.26 18.04
#